data_44ed1178b9b442115c4ca641fe190c0b
#
_entry.id   44ed1178b9b442115c4ca641fe190c0b
#
_cell.length_a   1.000
_cell.length_b   1.000
_cell.length_c   1.000
_cell.angle_alpha   90.00
_cell.angle_beta   90.00
_cell.angle_gamma   90.00
#
_symmetry.space_group_name_H-M   'P 1'
#
loop_
_entity.id
_entity.type
_entity.pdbx_description
1 polymer ?
#
loop_
_entity_poly.entity_id
_entity_poly.type
_entity_poly.pdbx_seq_one_letter_code
_entity_poly.pdbx_strand_id
1 'polypeptide(L)'
;MHRTYRTLAVVLVLILIAGEVAYWRIVAERVREGYQSWLAALVARGWDVSSGPPSIGGWPRVATVTVPNLTLRHAGPAIPGDVEVASAGVTLSVPLLSPVTLRISMTGPAHVRVAGMQDAVVTSDEDWVSMPLRPGGSQAVDLHANGVRIEPATGAWHATAGLLNAHAVIAETGRADASEPAATFRVSAEAIALPAVIKWPLGPNISSLSLDGMLNGPLPQVRDITGWAEAWRDGGGSLAITHLALGWGPLGLTSSATLALDDQLQPMGSGNGRIVGYAPTLDRLAAAGMLTKSAATAAKAVLSLMAGSGDSDEPSAVDVPLTLQYRTLSMRQVPLVRLPELDWPAR
;
A
#
# COMPACT_ATOMS: atom_id res chain seq x y z
N MET A 1 46.11 36.06 28.45
CA MET A 1 45.00 35.17 28.81
C MET A 1 43.97 34.99 27.65
N HIS A 2 43.49 36.02 26.94
CA HIS A 2 42.47 35.85 25.86
C HIS A 2 42.91 35.00 24.66
N ARG A 3 44.20 34.94 24.32
CA ARG A 3 44.71 34.11 23.18
C ARG A 3 44.64 32.60 23.50
N THR A 4 44.94 32.20 24.72
CA THR A 4 44.90 30.77 25.14
C THR A 4 43.49 30.22 25.18
N TYR A 5 42.50 31.00 25.63
CA TYR A 5 41.08 30.56 25.59
C TYR A 5 40.54 30.44 24.18
N ARG A 6 40.98 31.29 23.24
CA ARG A 6 40.59 31.19 21.83
C ARG A 6 41.16 29.94 21.16
N THR A 7 42.43 29.61 21.42
CA THR A 7 43.03 28.37 20.88
C THR A 7 42.38 27.14 21.49
N LEU A 8 42.06 27.13 22.78
CA LEU A 8 41.40 26.00 23.43
C LEU A 8 39.98 25.80 22.91
N ALA A 9 39.23 26.89 22.67
CA ALA A 9 37.90 26.85 22.08
C ALA A 9 37.93 26.32 20.63
N VAL A 10 38.90 26.73 19.82
CA VAL A 10 39.07 26.22 18.45
C VAL A 10 39.39 24.71 18.44
N VAL A 11 40.30 24.27 19.32
CA VAL A 11 40.65 22.85 19.45
C VAL A 11 39.43 22.03 19.89
N LEU A 12 38.65 22.52 20.84
CA LEU A 12 37.43 21.86 21.29
C LEU A 12 36.40 21.70 20.13
N VAL A 13 36.20 22.76 19.35
CA VAL A 13 35.30 22.73 18.19
C VAL A 13 35.79 21.73 17.14
N LEU A 14 37.09 21.68 16.86
CA LEU A 14 37.68 20.72 15.93
C LEU A 14 37.49 19.26 16.40
N ILE A 15 37.65 19.02 17.73
CA ILE A 15 37.40 17.68 18.31
C ILE A 15 35.91 17.29 18.17
N LEU A 16 35.01 18.24 18.43
CA LEU A 16 33.56 17.99 18.25
C LEU A 16 33.21 17.66 16.81
N ILE A 17 33.73 18.45 15.86
CA ILE A 17 33.50 18.19 14.41
C ILE A 17 34.11 16.84 14.02
N ALA A 18 35.30 16.50 14.46
CA ALA A 18 35.91 15.21 14.15
C ALA A 18 35.12 14.06 14.77
N GLY A 19 34.57 14.20 15.96
CA GLY A 19 33.68 13.23 16.60
C GLY A 19 32.38 13.04 15.82
N GLU A 20 31.76 14.14 15.36
CA GLU A 20 30.56 14.10 14.56
C GLU A 20 30.79 13.43 13.20
N VAL A 21 31.88 13.74 12.50
CA VAL A 21 32.26 13.10 11.24
C VAL A 21 32.50 11.60 11.43
N ALA A 22 33.19 11.22 12.50
CA ALA A 22 33.43 9.82 12.83
C ALA A 22 32.10 9.06 13.09
N TYR A 23 31.21 9.66 13.89
CA TYR A 23 29.89 9.10 14.17
C TYR A 23 29.05 8.96 12.88
N TRP A 24 28.96 10.02 12.09
CA TRP A 24 28.30 9.98 10.78
C TRP A 24 28.86 8.85 9.89
N ARG A 25 30.18 8.72 9.81
CA ARG A 25 30.83 7.68 9.01
C ARG A 25 30.43 6.27 9.48
N ILE A 26 30.43 6.04 10.79
CA ILE A 26 30.02 4.76 11.37
C ILE A 26 28.57 4.43 11.02
N VAL A 27 27.64 5.40 11.17
CA VAL A 27 26.24 5.18 10.82
C VAL A 27 26.07 4.88 9.34
N ALA A 28 26.73 5.64 8.45
CA ALA A 28 26.66 5.46 7.01
C ALA A 28 27.19 4.09 6.57
N GLU A 29 28.32 3.64 7.15
CA GLU A 29 28.86 2.30 6.89
C GLU A 29 27.90 1.19 7.36
N ARG A 30 27.25 1.35 8.51
CA ARG A 30 26.23 0.39 8.97
C ARG A 30 25.03 0.31 8.04
N VAL A 31 24.56 1.44 7.50
CA VAL A 31 23.50 1.46 6.49
C VAL A 31 23.94 0.75 5.23
N ARG A 32 25.19 0.96 4.78
CA ARG A 32 25.75 0.28 3.61
C ARG A 32 25.87 -1.23 3.82
N GLU A 33 26.36 -1.66 4.98
CA GLU A 33 26.44 -3.09 5.34
C GLU A 33 25.04 -3.73 5.38
N GLY A 34 24.05 -3.02 5.98
CA GLY A 34 22.64 -3.44 6.01
C GLY A 34 22.06 -3.62 4.61
N TYR A 35 22.32 -2.67 3.71
CA TYR A 35 21.94 -2.77 2.29
C TYR A 35 22.55 -4.01 1.62
N GLN A 36 23.83 -4.26 1.80
CA GLN A 36 24.51 -5.43 1.22
C GLN A 36 23.93 -6.75 1.77
N SER A 37 23.65 -6.79 3.06
CA SER A 37 23.01 -7.96 3.69
C SER A 37 21.60 -8.20 3.16
N TRP A 38 20.83 -7.14 2.92
CA TRP A 38 19.51 -7.20 2.30
C TRP A 38 19.59 -7.71 0.85
N LEU A 39 20.55 -7.24 0.05
CA LEU A 39 20.80 -7.75 -1.31
C LEU A 39 21.08 -9.25 -1.28
N ALA A 40 21.99 -9.70 -0.40
CA ALA A 40 22.32 -11.12 -0.28
C ALA A 40 21.08 -11.97 0.12
N ALA A 41 20.23 -11.44 0.98
CA ALA A 41 18.98 -12.10 1.37
C ALA A 41 17.98 -12.17 0.21
N LEU A 42 17.89 -11.16 -0.65
CA LEU A 42 17.06 -11.19 -1.87
C LEU A 42 17.56 -12.26 -2.85
N VAL A 43 18.87 -12.26 -3.13
CA VAL A 43 19.46 -13.26 -4.02
C VAL A 43 19.23 -14.69 -3.49
N ALA A 44 19.36 -14.91 -2.18
CA ALA A 44 19.07 -16.20 -1.55
C ALA A 44 17.58 -16.62 -1.67
N ARG A 45 16.68 -15.67 -1.91
CA ARG A 45 15.24 -15.89 -2.17
C ARG A 45 14.91 -16.00 -3.66
N GLY A 46 15.90 -16.04 -4.55
CA GLY A 46 15.71 -16.20 -5.99
C GLY A 46 15.48 -14.91 -6.77
N TRP A 47 15.74 -13.74 -6.15
CA TRP A 47 15.78 -12.48 -6.88
C TRP A 47 17.09 -12.30 -7.65
N ASP A 48 17.00 -11.84 -8.87
CA ASP A 48 18.13 -11.30 -9.61
C ASP A 48 18.19 -9.79 -9.33
N VAL A 49 19.34 -9.35 -8.79
CA VAL A 49 19.52 -7.97 -8.34
C VAL A 49 20.76 -7.39 -9.00
N SER A 50 20.59 -6.26 -9.66
CA SER A 50 21.71 -5.45 -10.17
C SER A 50 21.64 -4.03 -9.66
N SER A 51 22.76 -3.44 -9.34
CA SER A 51 22.87 -2.03 -8.93
C SER A 51 24.28 -1.49 -9.22
N GLY A 52 24.36 -0.17 -9.35
CA GLY A 52 25.65 0.49 -9.35
C GLY A 52 26.30 0.54 -7.95
N PRO A 53 27.55 0.99 -7.85
CA PRO A 53 28.25 1.06 -6.58
C PRO A 53 27.59 2.08 -5.65
N PRO A 54 27.28 1.70 -4.39
CA PRO A 54 26.66 2.61 -3.43
C PRO A 54 27.66 3.72 -3.02
N SER A 55 27.16 4.95 -2.92
CA SER A 55 27.89 6.11 -2.46
C SER A 55 27.34 6.63 -1.12
N ILE A 56 28.24 7.13 -0.26
CA ILE A 56 27.90 7.65 1.06
C ILE A 56 27.85 9.18 1.01
N GLY A 57 26.87 9.79 1.69
CA GLY A 57 26.67 11.24 1.73
C GLY A 57 25.83 11.71 2.91
N GLY A 58 25.34 12.97 2.87
CA GLY A 58 24.31 13.51 3.78
C GLY A 58 24.85 14.18 5.06
N TRP A 59 26.19 14.22 5.27
CA TRP A 59 26.76 14.96 6.41
C TRP A 59 26.31 16.44 6.40
N PRO A 60 26.04 17.08 7.54
CA PRO A 60 26.25 16.62 8.92
C PRO A 60 24.99 16.02 9.59
N ARG A 61 23.79 16.12 9.01
CA ARG A 61 22.53 15.82 9.69
C ARG A 61 22.01 14.41 9.49
N VAL A 62 22.35 13.83 8.37
CA VAL A 62 21.79 12.55 7.91
C VAL A 62 22.94 11.70 7.36
N ALA A 63 22.93 10.41 7.66
CA ALA A 63 23.77 9.46 6.93
C ALA A 63 22.95 8.91 5.74
N THR A 64 23.44 9.11 4.53
CA THR A 64 22.79 8.59 3.32
C THR A 64 23.68 7.61 2.58
N VAL A 65 23.02 6.59 2.00
CA VAL A 65 23.63 5.67 1.03
C VAL A 65 22.77 5.74 -0.23
N THR A 66 23.35 6.26 -1.31
CA THR A 66 22.68 6.35 -2.60
C THR A 66 23.15 5.22 -3.50
N VAL A 67 22.22 4.46 -4.01
CA VAL A 67 22.41 3.30 -4.89
C VAL A 67 21.88 3.65 -6.28
N PRO A 68 22.72 3.84 -7.28
CA PRO A 68 22.27 4.13 -8.63
C PRO A 68 21.85 2.85 -9.37
N ASN A 69 20.92 3.00 -10.31
CA ASN A 69 20.50 1.95 -11.26
C ASN A 69 20.13 0.63 -10.57
N LEU A 70 19.26 0.70 -9.55
CA LEU A 70 18.77 -0.50 -8.87
C LEU A 70 17.73 -1.19 -9.74
N THR A 71 17.98 -2.45 -10.09
CA THR A 71 17.02 -3.33 -10.77
C THR A 71 16.82 -4.59 -9.93
N LEU A 72 15.57 -4.89 -9.65
CA LEU A 72 15.12 -6.07 -8.95
C LEU A 72 14.25 -6.89 -9.90
N ARG A 73 14.63 -8.14 -10.16
CA ARG A 73 13.89 -9.04 -11.02
C ARG A 73 13.61 -10.35 -10.29
N HIS A 74 12.38 -10.78 -10.34
CA HIS A 74 11.98 -12.09 -9.82
C HIS A 74 11.25 -12.86 -10.90
N ALA A 75 11.71 -14.09 -11.17
CA ALA A 75 11.09 -15.04 -12.07
C ALA A 75 10.87 -16.34 -11.27
N GLY A 76 9.61 -16.69 -11.01
CA GLY A 76 9.34 -17.94 -10.30
C GLY A 76 7.95 -18.04 -9.67
N PRO A 77 7.58 -19.20 -9.15
CA PRO A 77 6.22 -19.51 -8.69
C PRO A 77 5.81 -18.79 -7.39
N ALA A 78 6.75 -18.14 -6.70
CA ALA A 78 6.46 -17.47 -5.43
C ALA A 78 5.69 -16.15 -5.60
N ILE A 79 5.77 -15.54 -6.78
CA ILE A 79 4.98 -14.36 -7.16
C ILE A 79 4.35 -14.68 -8.51
N PRO A 80 3.02 -14.50 -8.67
CA PRO A 80 2.36 -14.76 -9.95
C PRO A 80 2.97 -13.88 -11.06
N GLY A 81 3.69 -14.50 -11.98
CA GLY A 81 4.36 -13.83 -13.10
C GLY A 81 5.75 -13.26 -12.78
N ASP A 82 6.52 -13.01 -13.85
CA ASP A 82 7.80 -12.31 -13.74
C ASP A 82 7.56 -10.85 -13.34
N VAL A 83 8.26 -10.41 -12.31
CA VAL A 83 8.21 -9.01 -11.84
C VAL A 83 9.60 -8.40 -11.98
N GLU A 84 9.67 -7.25 -12.60
CA GLU A 84 10.89 -6.44 -12.69
C GLU A 84 10.57 -5.01 -12.24
N VAL A 85 11.38 -4.50 -11.33
CA VAL A 85 11.33 -3.10 -10.88
C VAL A 85 12.71 -2.50 -11.07
N ALA A 86 12.80 -1.46 -11.88
CA ALA A 86 14.03 -0.73 -12.12
C ALA A 86 13.87 0.74 -11.76
N SER A 87 14.80 1.29 -10.99
CA SER A 87 14.83 2.71 -10.61
C SER A 87 16.18 3.32 -10.96
N ALA A 88 16.19 4.58 -11.38
CA ALA A 88 17.41 5.32 -11.65
C ALA A 88 18.28 5.48 -10.40
N GLY A 89 17.69 5.49 -9.23
CA GLY A 89 18.40 5.51 -7.96
C GLY A 89 17.50 5.28 -6.77
N VAL A 90 18.08 4.77 -5.70
CA VAL A 90 17.44 4.62 -4.38
C VAL A 90 18.34 5.23 -3.33
N THR A 91 17.80 6.06 -2.45
CA THR A 91 18.53 6.69 -1.35
C THR A 91 18.01 6.14 -0.03
N LEU A 92 18.92 5.52 0.72
CA LEU A 92 18.70 5.09 2.10
C LEU A 92 19.20 6.20 3.01
N SER A 93 18.41 6.64 3.96
CA SER A 93 18.77 7.74 4.86
C SER A 93 18.43 7.45 6.31
N VAL A 94 19.33 7.84 7.21
CA VAL A 94 19.19 7.68 8.66
C VAL A 94 19.54 9.00 9.33
N PRO A 95 18.60 9.63 10.08
CA PRO A 95 18.87 10.85 10.82
C PRO A 95 19.87 10.59 11.95
N LEU A 96 20.93 11.40 12.06
CA LEU A 96 21.99 11.19 13.07
C LEU A 96 21.54 11.48 14.50
N LEU A 97 20.59 12.40 14.68
CA LEU A 97 20.04 12.72 16.01
C LEU A 97 19.13 11.63 16.57
N SER A 98 18.56 10.81 15.70
CA SER A 98 17.70 9.68 16.09
C SER A 98 17.89 8.53 15.10
N PRO A 99 18.99 7.76 15.19
CA PRO A 99 19.36 6.72 14.23
C PRO A 99 18.56 5.43 14.47
N VAL A 100 17.24 5.57 14.62
CA VAL A 100 16.32 4.44 14.88
C VAL A 100 15.39 4.14 13.72
N THR A 101 15.36 5.02 12.70
CA THR A 101 14.47 4.91 11.53
C THR A 101 15.29 4.98 10.25
N LEU A 102 15.09 4.01 9.38
CA LEU A 102 15.54 4.02 8.01
C LEU A 102 14.45 4.64 7.14
N ARG A 103 14.82 5.63 6.33
CA ARG A 103 13.96 6.15 5.27
C ARG A 103 14.57 5.78 3.92
N ILE A 104 13.73 5.29 3.03
CA ILE A 104 14.08 4.89 1.66
C ILE A 104 13.27 5.78 0.72
N SER A 105 13.92 6.43 -0.24
CA SER A 105 13.27 7.21 -1.29
C SER A 105 13.81 6.83 -2.65
N MET A 106 12.98 6.94 -3.69
CA MET A 106 13.40 6.72 -5.06
C MET A 106 13.87 8.03 -5.70
N THR A 107 14.80 7.94 -6.62
CA THR A 107 15.28 9.07 -7.41
C THR A 107 14.94 8.83 -8.87
N GLY A 108 14.13 9.71 -9.43
CA GLY A 108 13.69 9.59 -10.83
C GLY A 108 12.61 8.52 -11.03
N PRO A 109 12.26 8.22 -12.28
CA PRO A 109 11.20 7.29 -12.62
C PRO A 109 11.54 5.86 -12.21
N ALA A 110 10.54 5.11 -11.76
CA ALA A 110 10.61 3.68 -11.58
C ALA A 110 9.89 2.97 -12.74
N HIS A 111 10.57 2.02 -13.35
CA HIS A 111 10.00 1.16 -14.38
C HIS A 111 9.53 -0.14 -13.73
N VAL A 112 8.25 -0.44 -13.90
CA VAL A 112 7.62 -1.63 -13.33
C VAL A 112 7.12 -2.50 -14.47
N ARG A 113 7.58 -3.73 -14.51
CA ARG A 113 7.12 -4.76 -15.45
C ARG A 113 6.56 -5.93 -14.66
N VAL A 114 5.36 -6.35 -15.00
CA VAL A 114 4.71 -7.54 -14.44
C VAL A 114 4.22 -8.38 -15.62
N ALA A 115 4.52 -9.68 -15.61
CA ALA A 115 4.10 -10.57 -16.69
C ALA A 115 2.58 -10.52 -16.88
N GLY A 116 2.13 -10.40 -18.13
CA GLY A 116 0.72 -10.26 -18.48
C GLY A 116 0.14 -8.84 -18.34
N MET A 117 0.92 -7.88 -17.83
CA MET A 117 0.55 -6.47 -17.75
C MET A 117 1.40 -5.62 -18.71
N GLN A 118 0.92 -4.41 -19.02
CA GLN A 118 1.74 -3.44 -19.75
C GLN A 118 2.84 -2.90 -18.84
N ASP A 119 4.03 -2.74 -19.40
CA ASP A 119 5.14 -2.06 -18.71
C ASP A 119 4.70 -0.65 -18.30
N ALA A 120 4.93 -0.28 -17.07
CA ALA A 120 4.53 1.00 -16.51
C ALA A 120 5.74 1.79 -16.01
N VAL A 121 5.65 3.10 -16.16
CA VAL A 121 6.56 4.07 -15.56
C VAL A 121 5.83 4.77 -14.44
N VAL A 122 6.42 4.75 -13.26
CA VAL A 122 5.89 5.40 -12.07
C VAL A 122 6.81 6.56 -11.71
N THR A 123 6.23 7.73 -11.54
CA THR A 123 6.91 8.94 -11.05
C THR A 123 6.17 9.52 -9.86
N SER A 124 6.87 10.23 -9.00
CA SER A 124 6.33 10.96 -7.85
C SER A 124 7.09 12.27 -7.70
N ASP A 125 6.44 13.28 -7.13
CA ASP A 125 7.10 14.53 -6.75
C ASP A 125 7.92 14.35 -5.47
N GLU A 126 7.37 13.57 -4.54
CA GLU A 126 8.03 13.14 -3.30
C GLU A 126 7.56 11.72 -2.97
N ASP A 127 8.49 10.86 -2.59
CA ASP A 127 8.18 9.54 -2.08
C ASP A 127 9.17 9.11 -1.00
N TRP A 128 8.67 8.38 -0.04
CA TRP A 128 9.51 7.68 0.92
C TRP A 128 8.78 6.53 1.60
N VAL A 129 9.56 5.54 1.98
CA VAL A 129 9.17 4.46 2.88
C VAL A 129 10.02 4.57 4.13
N SER A 130 9.44 4.53 5.31
CA SER A 130 10.18 4.48 6.55
C SER A 130 9.91 3.21 7.35
N MET A 131 10.94 2.71 7.99
CA MET A 131 10.87 1.53 8.84
C MET A 131 11.87 1.63 10.02
N PRO A 132 11.59 0.97 11.16
CA PRO A 132 12.53 0.95 12.28
C PRO A 132 13.77 0.13 11.94
N LEU A 133 14.95 0.59 12.38
CA LEU A 133 16.22 -0.12 12.21
C LEU A 133 16.47 -1.20 13.28
N ARG A 134 15.62 -1.28 14.31
CA ARG A 134 15.81 -2.27 15.38
C ARG A 134 15.24 -3.62 14.97
N PRO A 135 16.04 -4.70 14.96
CA PRO A 135 15.54 -6.04 14.81
C PRO A 135 14.79 -6.46 16.10
N GLY A 136 13.62 -7.07 15.93
CA GLY A 136 12.76 -7.55 17.02
C GLY A 136 11.67 -6.57 17.44
N GLY A 137 10.56 -7.10 17.94
CA GLY A 137 9.33 -6.37 18.22
C GLY A 137 8.44 -6.17 16.98
N SER A 138 7.31 -5.49 17.16
CA SER A 138 6.42 -5.12 16.06
C SER A 138 7.13 -4.15 15.11
N GLN A 139 7.01 -4.40 13.81
CA GLN A 139 7.63 -3.58 12.78
C GLN A 139 6.57 -2.66 12.15
N ALA A 140 6.73 -1.35 12.35
CA ALA A 140 5.91 -0.36 11.68
C ALA A 140 6.59 0.07 10.37
N VAL A 141 5.83 0.08 9.28
CA VAL A 141 6.27 0.58 7.98
C VAL A 141 5.31 1.68 7.56
N ASP A 142 5.87 2.85 7.25
CA ASP A 142 5.13 3.97 6.70
C ASP A 142 5.55 4.19 5.25
N LEU A 143 4.58 4.43 4.37
CA LEU A 143 4.79 4.87 3.00
C LEU A 143 4.08 6.19 2.79
N HIS A 144 4.75 7.10 2.15
CA HIS A 144 4.21 8.38 1.71
C HIS A 144 4.62 8.62 0.27
N ALA A 145 3.67 9.05 -0.57
CA ALA A 145 3.97 9.53 -1.90
C ALA A 145 3.03 10.67 -2.30
N ASN A 146 3.58 11.68 -2.93
CA ASN A 146 2.86 12.85 -3.41
C ASN A 146 3.06 12.99 -4.92
N GLY A 147 2.03 13.43 -5.63
CA GLY A 147 2.08 13.64 -7.07
C GLY A 147 2.40 12.37 -7.86
N VAL A 148 1.87 11.22 -7.40
CA VAL A 148 2.11 9.93 -8.07
C VAL A 148 1.48 9.93 -9.45
N ARG A 149 2.24 9.52 -10.46
CA ARG A 149 1.80 9.36 -11.84
C ARG A 149 2.26 8.01 -12.37
N ILE A 150 1.35 7.29 -12.97
CA ILE A 150 1.57 5.98 -13.60
C ILE A 150 1.23 6.12 -15.07
N GLU A 151 2.20 5.78 -15.93
CA GLU A 151 2.04 5.79 -17.37
C GLU A 151 2.51 4.45 -17.94
N PRO A 152 1.85 3.88 -18.97
CA PRO A 152 2.44 2.75 -19.69
C PRO A 152 3.66 3.25 -20.46
N ALA A 153 4.61 2.36 -20.73
CA ALA A 153 5.80 2.70 -21.50
C ALA A 153 5.47 3.25 -22.92
N THR A 154 4.28 2.95 -23.42
CA THR A 154 3.75 3.47 -24.70
C THR A 154 3.21 4.90 -24.61
N GLY A 155 3.01 5.46 -23.39
CA GLY A 155 2.47 6.81 -23.17
C GLY A 155 1.00 6.99 -23.56
N ALA A 156 0.26 5.89 -23.82
CA ALA A 156 -1.10 5.97 -24.36
C ALA A 156 -2.16 6.51 -23.37
N TRP A 157 -1.88 6.43 -22.05
CA TRP A 157 -2.75 6.91 -20.99
C TRP A 157 -1.93 7.24 -19.74
N HIS A 158 -2.53 7.88 -18.77
CA HIS A 158 -1.94 8.05 -17.44
C HIS A 158 -3.03 7.94 -16.35
N ALA A 159 -2.59 7.53 -15.18
CA ALA A 159 -3.34 7.62 -13.93
C ALA A 159 -2.52 8.44 -12.93
N THR A 160 -3.19 9.19 -12.07
CA THR A 160 -2.52 10.00 -11.04
C THR A 160 -3.17 9.82 -9.69
N ALA A 161 -2.38 10.03 -8.63
CA ALA A 161 -2.88 10.21 -7.27
C ALA A 161 -2.15 11.42 -6.66
N GLY A 162 -2.92 12.37 -6.11
CA GLY A 162 -2.35 13.56 -5.48
C GLY A 162 -1.58 13.20 -4.21
N LEU A 163 -2.16 12.37 -3.37
CA LEU A 163 -1.54 11.92 -2.13
C LEU A 163 -1.81 10.43 -1.93
N LEU A 164 -0.79 9.69 -1.53
CA LEU A 164 -0.87 8.28 -1.15
C LEU A 164 -0.13 8.10 0.18
N ASN A 165 -0.82 7.57 1.19
CA ASN A 165 -0.21 7.16 2.44
C ASN A 165 -0.56 5.71 2.74
N ALA A 166 0.40 4.96 3.28
CA ALA A 166 0.14 3.66 3.86
C ALA A 166 0.92 3.52 5.17
N HIS A 167 0.28 2.92 6.15
CA HIS A 167 0.88 2.57 7.44
C HIS A 167 0.57 1.11 7.73
N ALA A 168 1.57 0.33 8.04
CA ALA A 168 1.39 -1.07 8.41
C ALA A 168 2.22 -1.39 9.65
N VAL A 169 1.63 -2.15 10.57
CA VAL A 169 2.34 -2.70 11.72
C VAL A 169 2.21 -4.21 11.67
N ILE A 170 3.34 -4.90 11.63
CA ILE A 170 3.41 -6.36 11.64
C ILE A 170 3.87 -6.78 13.02
N ALA A 171 3.07 -7.61 13.70
CA ALA A 171 3.43 -8.15 15.00
C ALA A 171 4.67 -9.05 14.90
N GLU A 172 5.41 -9.17 16.01
CA GLU A 172 6.56 -10.08 16.08
C GLU A 172 6.10 -11.53 15.83
N THR A 173 6.67 -12.15 14.80
CA THR A 173 6.34 -13.54 14.43
C THR A 173 6.59 -14.49 15.61
N GLY A 174 5.56 -15.17 16.06
CA GLY A 174 5.60 -16.18 17.13
C GLY A 174 4.82 -15.81 18.40
N ARG A 175 4.22 -14.63 18.50
CA ARG A 175 3.43 -14.18 19.66
C ARG A 175 1.99 -13.78 19.37
N ALA A 176 1.50 -13.89 18.14
CA ALA A 176 0.10 -13.63 17.89
C ALA A 176 -0.72 -14.79 18.50
N ASP A 177 -1.22 -14.58 19.71
CA ASP A 177 -2.40 -15.28 20.20
C ASP A 177 -3.54 -15.04 19.23
N ALA A 178 -4.46 -15.98 19.08
CA ALA A 178 -5.61 -15.85 18.18
C ALA A 178 -6.48 -14.58 18.45
N SER A 179 -6.22 -13.88 19.53
CA SER A 179 -6.89 -12.63 19.96
C SER A 179 -6.17 -11.33 19.54
N GLU A 180 -4.90 -11.40 19.12
CA GLU A 180 -4.14 -10.24 18.69
C GLU A 180 -3.97 -10.22 17.17
N PRO A 181 -4.11 -9.05 16.50
CA PRO A 181 -3.90 -8.97 15.06
C PRO A 181 -2.43 -9.23 14.72
N ALA A 182 -2.20 -10.13 13.76
CA ALA A 182 -0.87 -10.41 13.24
C ALA A 182 -0.29 -9.24 12.44
N ALA A 183 -1.17 -8.46 11.81
CA ALA A 183 -0.81 -7.20 11.17
C ALA A 183 -2.00 -6.23 11.19
N THR A 184 -1.71 -4.95 11.28
CA THR A 184 -2.68 -3.87 11.05
C THR A 184 -2.20 -3.01 9.90
N PHE A 185 -3.13 -2.46 9.13
CA PHE A 185 -2.78 -1.57 8.03
C PHE A 185 -3.81 -0.45 7.88
N ARG A 186 -3.32 0.68 7.40
CA ARG A 186 -4.11 1.82 6.97
C ARG A 186 -3.56 2.32 5.64
N VAL A 187 -4.43 2.50 4.67
CA VAL A 187 -4.08 3.05 3.35
C VAL A 187 -5.04 4.20 3.05
N SER A 188 -4.53 5.31 2.56
CA SER A 188 -5.33 6.42 2.06
C SER A 188 -4.77 6.95 0.76
N ALA A 189 -5.65 7.30 -0.16
CA ALA A 189 -5.29 7.96 -1.40
C ALA A 189 -6.32 9.06 -1.71
N GLU A 190 -5.83 10.19 -2.20
CA GLU A 190 -6.65 11.37 -2.51
C GLU A 190 -6.38 11.88 -3.92
N ALA A 191 -7.37 12.54 -4.49
CA ALA A 191 -7.28 13.16 -5.81
C ALA A 191 -6.79 12.18 -6.89
N ILE A 192 -7.43 10.99 -6.95
CA ILE A 192 -7.06 9.95 -7.91
C ILE A 192 -7.74 10.27 -9.24
N ALA A 193 -6.95 10.38 -10.31
CA ALA A 193 -7.46 10.47 -11.68
C ALA A 193 -7.16 9.17 -12.43
N LEU A 194 -8.22 8.49 -12.84
CA LEU A 194 -8.18 7.26 -13.63
C LEU A 194 -7.92 7.58 -15.11
N PRO A 195 -7.40 6.63 -15.90
CA PRO A 195 -7.13 6.84 -17.31
C PRO A 195 -8.37 7.31 -18.09
N ALA A 196 -8.27 8.46 -18.75
CA ALA A 196 -9.40 9.04 -19.51
C ALA A 196 -9.77 8.25 -20.77
N VAL A 197 -8.91 7.36 -21.25
CA VAL A 197 -9.17 6.45 -22.40
C VAL A 197 -10.25 5.42 -22.08
N ILE A 198 -10.51 5.18 -20.80
CA ILE A 198 -11.57 4.28 -20.33
C ILE A 198 -12.78 5.11 -19.92
N LYS A 199 -13.95 4.73 -20.40
CA LYS A 199 -15.21 5.39 -19.99
C LYS A 199 -15.64 4.86 -18.63
N TRP A 200 -15.26 5.59 -17.58
CA TRP A 200 -15.64 5.27 -16.22
C TRP A 200 -17.07 5.71 -15.93
N PRO A 201 -17.93 4.85 -15.39
CA PRO A 201 -19.37 5.15 -15.25
C PRO A 201 -19.64 6.31 -14.28
N LEU A 202 -18.83 6.49 -13.26
CA LEU A 202 -18.96 7.57 -12.28
C LEU A 202 -18.03 8.76 -12.55
N GLY A 203 -17.28 8.70 -13.65
CA GLY A 203 -16.27 9.67 -14.05
C GLY A 203 -14.85 9.23 -13.70
N PRO A 204 -13.83 9.90 -14.24
CA PRO A 204 -12.44 9.49 -14.06
C PRO A 204 -11.86 9.86 -12.69
N ASN A 205 -12.53 10.70 -11.90
CA ASN A 205 -11.98 11.23 -10.66
C ASN A 205 -12.58 10.53 -9.42
N ILE A 206 -11.71 9.94 -8.61
CA ILE A 206 -12.00 9.45 -7.27
C ILE A 206 -11.44 10.49 -6.30
N SER A 207 -12.30 11.11 -5.49
CA SER A 207 -11.89 12.16 -4.56
C SER A 207 -11.04 11.63 -3.42
N SER A 208 -11.44 10.48 -2.87
CA SER A 208 -10.74 9.86 -1.75
C SER A 208 -11.01 8.36 -1.71
N LEU A 209 -10.01 7.62 -1.24
CA LEU A 209 -10.09 6.21 -0.88
C LEU A 209 -9.36 6.05 0.45
N SER A 210 -9.98 5.41 1.43
CA SER A 210 -9.32 5.00 2.66
C SER A 210 -9.71 3.58 3.03
N LEU A 211 -8.75 2.83 3.57
CA LEU A 211 -8.90 1.45 3.97
C LEU A 211 -8.09 1.20 5.24
N ASP A 212 -8.78 0.92 6.33
CA ASP A 212 -8.19 0.47 7.59
C ASP A 212 -8.57 -0.99 7.83
N GLY A 213 -7.62 -1.80 8.24
CA GLY A 213 -7.88 -3.20 8.49
C GLY A 213 -6.84 -3.89 9.34
N MET A 214 -7.15 -5.12 9.67
CA MET A 214 -6.25 -5.99 10.42
C MET A 214 -6.32 -7.43 9.91
N LEU A 215 -5.18 -8.05 9.87
CA LEU A 215 -5.01 -9.46 9.55
C LEU A 215 -4.91 -10.23 10.86
N ASN A 216 -5.86 -11.12 11.12
CA ASN A 216 -5.91 -11.94 12.31
C ASN A 216 -5.45 -13.37 12.00
N GLY A 217 -5.03 -14.07 13.04
CA GLY A 217 -4.52 -15.43 12.94
C GLY A 217 -3.00 -15.50 12.74
N PRO A 218 -2.41 -16.69 12.88
CA PRO A 218 -0.98 -16.88 12.78
C PRO A 218 -0.49 -16.59 11.36
N LEU A 219 0.64 -15.88 11.23
CA LEU A 219 1.29 -15.70 9.94
C LEU A 219 2.12 -16.96 9.61
N PRO A 220 1.74 -17.73 8.58
CA PRO A 220 2.45 -18.95 8.23
C PRO A 220 3.88 -18.67 7.77
N GLN A 221 4.82 -19.55 8.11
CA GLN A 221 6.22 -19.50 7.68
C GLN A 221 6.42 -20.30 6.37
N VAL A 222 5.47 -20.21 5.44
CA VAL A 222 5.48 -20.93 4.16
C VAL A 222 5.96 -20.00 3.06
N ARG A 223 6.75 -20.51 2.11
CA ARG A 223 7.41 -19.70 1.08
C ARG A 223 6.55 -19.45 -0.15
N ASP A 224 5.74 -20.41 -0.53
CA ASP A 224 4.82 -20.25 -1.65
C ASP A 224 3.51 -19.63 -1.19
N ILE A 225 2.92 -18.79 -2.05
CA ILE A 225 1.75 -17.98 -1.69
C ILE A 225 0.49 -18.84 -1.51
N THR A 226 0.35 -19.93 -2.26
CA THR A 226 -0.81 -20.85 -2.17
C THR A 226 -0.78 -21.60 -0.85
N GLY A 227 0.36 -22.20 -0.51
CA GLY A 227 0.55 -22.88 0.78
C GLY A 227 0.45 -21.91 1.96
N TRP A 228 0.85 -20.63 1.78
CA TRP A 228 0.65 -19.60 2.80
C TRP A 228 -0.85 -19.33 3.01
N ALA A 229 -1.62 -19.17 1.94
CA ALA A 229 -3.06 -18.92 2.01
C ALA A 229 -3.82 -20.13 2.65
N GLU A 230 -3.44 -21.36 2.28
CA GLU A 230 -4.00 -22.57 2.89
C GLU A 230 -3.70 -22.63 4.38
N ALA A 231 -2.43 -22.47 4.78
CA ALA A 231 -2.03 -22.54 6.18
C ALA A 231 -2.66 -21.40 7.01
N TRP A 232 -2.82 -20.20 6.43
CA TRP A 232 -3.50 -19.08 7.09
C TRP A 232 -4.99 -19.37 7.27
N ARG A 233 -5.69 -19.88 6.24
CA ARG A 233 -7.09 -20.33 6.32
C ARG A 233 -7.26 -21.41 7.40
N ASP A 234 -6.44 -22.45 7.35
CA ASP A 234 -6.52 -23.60 8.26
C ASP A 234 -6.18 -23.21 9.72
N GLY A 235 -5.38 -22.16 9.90
CA GLY A 235 -5.08 -21.52 11.16
C GLY A 235 -6.20 -20.58 11.68
N GLY A 236 -7.35 -20.52 11.01
CA GLY A 236 -8.46 -19.64 11.39
C GLY A 236 -8.23 -18.16 11.02
N GLY A 237 -7.40 -17.91 10.02
CA GLY A 237 -7.07 -16.57 9.55
C GLY A 237 -8.28 -15.81 9.06
N SER A 238 -8.34 -14.52 9.38
CA SER A 238 -9.37 -13.59 8.89
C SER A 238 -8.82 -12.19 8.63
N LEU A 239 -9.41 -11.50 7.67
CA LEU A 239 -9.15 -10.11 7.34
C LEU A 239 -10.33 -9.28 7.83
N ALA A 240 -10.12 -8.46 8.86
CA ALA A 240 -11.12 -7.51 9.32
C ALA A 240 -10.85 -6.14 8.68
N ILE A 241 -11.74 -5.70 7.79
CA ILE A 241 -11.79 -4.34 7.27
C ILE A 241 -12.61 -3.54 8.27
N THR A 242 -11.95 -2.72 9.08
CA THR A 242 -12.62 -1.92 10.11
C THR A 242 -13.23 -0.65 9.54
N HIS A 243 -12.62 -0.10 8.49
CA HIS A 243 -13.10 1.07 7.79
C HIS A 243 -12.65 1.03 6.33
N LEU A 244 -13.60 1.12 5.43
CA LEU A 244 -13.41 1.40 4.02
C LEU A 244 -14.24 2.64 3.69
N ALA A 245 -13.64 3.68 3.11
CA ALA A 245 -14.38 4.81 2.58
C ALA A 245 -13.94 5.11 1.15
N LEU A 246 -14.90 5.41 0.28
CA LEU A 246 -14.69 5.72 -1.12
C LEU A 246 -15.57 6.91 -1.51
N GLY A 247 -14.97 7.95 -2.07
CA GLY A 247 -15.66 9.05 -2.74
C GLY A 247 -15.41 8.99 -4.24
N TRP A 248 -16.41 8.60 -5.04
CA TRP A 248 -16.28 8.50 -6.48
C TRP A 248 -17.46 9.15 -7.21
N GLY A 249 -17.22 10.33 -7.78
CA GLY A 249 -18.28 11.12 -8.40
C GLY A 249 -19.39 11.45 -7.39
N PRO A 250 -20.66 11.06 -7.62
CA PRO A 250 -21.74 11.25 -6.66
C PRO A 250 -21.79 10.19 -5.55
N LEU A 251 -21.04 9.07 -5.70
CA LEU A 251 -21.04 7.97 -4.76
C LEU A 251 -20.15 8.28 -3.56
N GLY A 252 -20.73 8.26 -2.37
CA GLY A 252 -20.04 8.10 -1.10
C GLY A 252 -20.33 6.72 -0.54
N LEU A 253 -19.30 5.93 -0.25
CA LEU A 253 -19.42 4.61 0.34
C LEU A 253 -18.55 4.56 1.58
N THR A 254 -19.12 4.10 2.69
CA THR A 254 -18.35 3.64 3.86
C THR A 254 -18.75 2.20 4.16
N SER A 255 -17.81 1.36 4.58
CA SER A 255 -18.07 -0.05 4.82
C SER A 255 -17.14 -0.62 5.87
N SER A 256 -17.60 -1.68 6.53
CA SER A 256 -16.76 -2.57 7.32
C SER A 256 -17.12 -4.02 6.98
N ALA A 257 -16.16 -4.92 7.06
CA ALA A 257 -16.38 -6.33 6.70
C ALA A 257 -15.37 -7.24 7.42
N THR A 258 -15.75 -8.49 7.61
CA THR A 258 -14.83 -9.56 7.98
C THR A 258 -14.84 -10.60 6.88
N LEU A 259 -13.64 -10.90 6.36
CA LEU A 259 -13.40 -11.84 5.28
C LEU A 259 -12.53 -13.00 5.76
N ALA A 260 -12.76 -14.17 5.22
CA ALA A 260 -11.92 -15.35 5.36
C ALA A 260 -11.76 -16.00 3.98
N LEU A 261 -10.95 -17.06 3.89
CA LEU A 261 -10.86 -17.89 2.69
C LEU A 261 -11.71 -19.15 2.85
N ASP A 262 -12.42 -19.54 1.79
CA ASP A 262 -13.12 -20.81 1.72
C ASP A 262 -12.18 -21.98 1.34
N ASP A 263 -12.73 -23.17 1.18
CA ASP A 263 -11.96 -24.39 0.82
C ASP A 263 -11.29 -24.28 -0.56
N GLN A 264 -11.75 -23.39 -1.42
CA GLN A 264 -11.18 -23.10 -2.74
C GLN A 264 -10.25 -21.88 -2.71
N LEU A 265 -9.89 -21.40 -1.52
CA LEU A 265 -9.11 -20.18 -1.29
C LEU A 265 -9.75 -18.93 -1.91
N GLN A 266 -11.08 -18.92 -2.06
CA GLN A 266 -11.80 -17.74 -2.50
C GLN A 266 -12.30 -16.94 -1.30
N PRO A 267 -12.36 -15.60 -1.40
CA PRO A 267 -12.82 -14.78 -0.30
C PRO A 267 -14.30 -15.01 0.00
N MET A 268 -14.61 -15.17 1.26
CA MET A 268 -15.97 -15.25 1.81
C MET A 268 -16.10 -14.38 3.06
N GLY A 269 -17.29 -13.89 3.34
CA GLY A 269 -17.50 -13.10 4.56
C GLY A 269 -18.75 -12.26 4.54
N SER A 270 -18.83 -11.34 5.50
CA SER A 270 -19.96 -10.43 5.65
C SER A 270 -19.50 -9.06 6.11
N GLY A 271 -20.34 -8.06 5.86
CA GLY A 271 -20.06 -6.69 6.23
C GLY A 271 -21.30 -5.80 6.15
N ASN A 272 -21.11 -4.55 6.47
CA ASN A 272 -22.13 -3.52 6.32
C ASN A 272 -21.55 -2.37 5.48
N GLY A 273 -22.38 -1.85 4.57
CA GLY A 273 -22.04 -0.68 3.77
C GLY A 273 -23.05 0.44 4.01
N ARG A 274 -22.58 1.68 4.09
CA ARG A 274 -23.40 2.89 4.08
C ARG A 274 -23.16 3.62 2.78
N ILE A 275 -24.21 3.81 2.01
CA ILE A 275 -24.16 4.41 0.67
C ILE A 275 -24.85 5.77 0.71
N VAL A 276 -24.14 6.81 0.25
CA VAL A 276 -24.65 8.17 0.07
C VAL A 276 -24.63 8.50 -1.41
N GLY A 277 -25.56 9.31 -1.89
CA GLY A 277 -25.62 9.69 -3.31
C GLY A 277 -26.03 8.56 -4.24
N TYR A 278 -26.74 7.55 -3.75
CA TYR A 278 -27.17 6.39 -4.54
C TYR A 278 -28.04 6.78 -5.74
N ALA A 279 -28.94 7.77 -5.61
CA ALA A 279 -29.83 8.13 -6.69
C ALA A 279 -29.09 8.68 -7.93
N PRO A 280 -28.24 9.70 -7.84
CA PRO A 280 -27.44 10.16 -8.98
C PRO A 280 -26.40 9.13 -9.44
N THR A 281 -25.91 8.25 -8.54
CA THR A 281 -25.03 7.13 -8.92
C THR A 281 -25.74 6.16 -9.85
N LEU A 282 -26.95 5.74 -9.51
CA LEU A 282 -27.76 4.85 -10.35
C LEU A 282 -28.11 5.47 -11.71
N ASP A 283 -28.36 6.79 -11.74
CA ASP A 283 -28.58 7.51 -13.01
C ASP A 283 -27.34 7.45 -13.92
N ARG A 284 -26.17 7.68 -13.36
CA ARG A 284 -24.92 7.59 -14.13
C ARG A 284 -24.61 6.17 -14.61
N LEU A 285 -24.87 5.14 -13.79
CA LEU A 285 -24.72 3.75 -14.18
C LEU A 285 -25.69 3.36 -15.30
N ALA A 286 -26.93 3.85 -15.26
CA ALA A 286 -27.90 3.65 -16.34
C ALA A 286 -27.50 4.38 -17.62
N ALA A 287 -27.01 5.62 -17.51
CA ALA A 287 -26.50 6.38 -18.65
C ALA A 287 -25.27 5.73 -19.30
N ALA A 288 -24.44 5.07 -18.51
CA ALA A 288 -23.29 4.28 -18.99
C ALA A 288 -23.68 2.91 -19.58
N GLY A 289 -24.98 2.54 -19.54
CA GLY A 289 -25.46 1.25 -20.05
C GLY A 289 -25.17 0.04 -19.14
N MET A 290 -24.69 0.28 -17.92
CA MET A 290 -24.42 -0.79 -16.94
C MET A 290 -25.70 -1.30 -16.24
N LEU A 291 -26.75 -0.47 -16.25
CA LEU A 291 -28.08 -0.79 -15.76
C LEU A 291 -29.13 -0.39 -16.80
N THR A 292 -30.24 -1.12 -16.86
CA THR A 292 -31.41 -0.64 -17.59
C THR A 292 -32.07 0.52 -16.81
N LYS A 293 -32.74 1.43 -17.52
CA LYS A 293 -33.45 2.55 -16.88
C LYS A 293 -34.51 2.05 -15.89
N SER A 294 -35.18 0.95 -16.19
CA SER A 294 -36.17 0.32 -15.33
C SER A 294 -35.53 -0.24 -14.06
N ALA A 295 -34.37 -0.91 -14.20
CA ALA A 295 -33.62 -1.42 -13.04
C ALA A 295 -33.12 -0.28 -12.13
N ALA A 296 -32.62 0.81 -12.70
CA ALA A 296 -32.20 1.97 -11.95
C ALA A 296 -33.36 2.63 -11.19
N THR A 297 -34.53 2.75 -11.82
CA THR A 297 -35.74 3.28 -11.19
C THR A 297 -36.24 2.39 -10.04
N ALA A 298 -36.27 1.08 -10.26
CA ALA A 298 -36.64 0.13 -9.21
C ALA A 298 -35.65 0.15 -8.03
N ALA A 299 -34.36 0.16 -8.32
CA ALA A 299 -33.32 0.25 -7.30
C ALA A 299 -33.43 1.54 -6.46
N LYS A 300 -33.68 2.69 -7.11
CA LYS A 300 -33.92 3.95 -6.40
C LYS A 300 -35.11 3.87 -5.46
N ALA A 301 -36.24 3.31 -5.92
CA ALA A 301 -37.43 3.15 -5.11
C ALA A 301 -37.16 2.26 -3.89
N VAL A 302 -36.46 1.15 -4.05
CA VAL A 302 -36.09 0.26 -2.95
C VAL A 302 -35.15 0.96 -1.96
N LEU A 303 -34.11 1.61 -2.47
CA LEU A 303 -33.13 2.29 -1.62
C LEU A 303 -33.74 3.50 -0.89
N SER A 304 -34.66 4.23 -1.51
CA SER A 304 -35.38 5.32 -0.85
C SER A 304 -36.31 4.84 0.27
N LEU A 305 -36.91 3.66 0.11
CA LEU A 305 -37.71 3.03 1.18
C LEU A 305 -36.81 2.55 2.34
N MET A 306 -35.58 2.11 2.04
CA MET A 306 -34.61 1.70 3.05
C MET A 306 -33.98 2.88 3.78
N ALA A 307 -33.82 4.03 3.11
CA ALA A 307 -33.25 5.24 3.69
C ALA A 307 -34.13 5.84 4.81
N GLY A 308 -35.40 5.50 4.86
CA GLY A 308 -36.35 6.11 5.78
C GLY A 308 -36.62 7.58 5.46
N SER A 309 -37.56 8.19 6.19
CA SER A 309 -37.77 9.64 6.14
C SER A 309 -36.75 10.35 7.04
N GLY A 310 -35.52 10.45 6.59
CA GLY A 310 -34.50 11.30 7.21
C GLY A 310 -34.83 12.78 7.06
N ASP A 311 -34.35 13.59 7.98
CA ASP A 311 -34.51 15.04 7.99
C ASP A 311 -33.99 15.64 6.69
N SER A 312 -34.66 16.60 6.13
CA SER A 312 -34.60 17.06 4.74
C SER A 312 -33.30 17.74 4.30
N ASP A 313 -32.31 17.90 5.18
CA ASP A 313 -31.05 18.61 4.90
C ASP A 313 -29.80 17.70 4.77
N GLU A 314 -29.86 16.41 5.14
CA GLU A 314 -28.76 15.48 4.94
C GLU A 314 -28.97 14.61 3.70
N PRO A 315 -27.90 14.33 2.93
CA PRO A 315 -28.00 13.44 1.78
C PRO A 315 -28.45 12.05 2.26
N SER A 316 -29.55 11.55 1.68
CA SER A 316 -30.13 10.25 2.02
C SER A 316 -29.07 9.15 2.01
N ALA A 317 -28.81 8.56 3.17
CA ALA A 317 -27.87 7.46 3.34
C ALA A 317 -28.65 6.14 3.54
N VAL A 318 -28.10 5.06 2.99
CA VAL A 318 -28.70 3.72 3.11
C VAL A 318 -27.68 2.76 3.70
N ASP A 319 -28.05 2.12 4.82
CA ASP A 319 -27.25 1.04 5.40
C ASP A 319 -27.63 -0.30 4.77
N VAL A 320 -26.64 -0.99 4.23
CA VAL A 320 -26.81 -2.20 3.42
C VAL A 320 -25.97 -3.33 4.00
N PRO A 321 -26.57 -4.41 4.50
CA PRO A 321 -25.83 -5.60 4.86
C PRO A 321 -25.36 -6.31 3.59
N LEU A 322 -24.06 -6.65 3.57
CA LEU A 322 -23.37 -7.29 2.47
C LEU A 322 -22.91 -8.69 2.87
N THR A 323 -22.99 -9.62 1.97
CA THR A 323 -22.47 -10.99 2.15
C THR A 323 -21.71 -11.40 0.89
N LEU A 324 -20.54 -11.94 1.07
CA LEU A 324 -19.73 -12.50 0.00
C LEU A 324 -19.59 -13.99 0.19
N GLN A 325 -20.18 -14.78 -0.71
CA GLN A 325 -20.11 -16.23 -0.72
C GLN A 325 -20.06 -16.74 -2.17
N TYR A 326 -19.30 -17.80 -2.42
CA TYR A 326 -19.14 -18.37 -3.76
C TYR A 326 -18.81 -17.33 -4.83
N ARG A 327 -17.94 -16.39 -4.48
CA ARG A 327 -17.55 -15.24 -5.32
C ARG A 327 -18.69 -14.27 -5.65
N THR A 328 -19.85 -14.42 -5.03
CA THR A 328 -21.01 -13.55 -5.26
C THR A 328 -21.19 -12.60 -4.10
N LEU A 329 -21.04 -11.31 -4.37
CA LEU A 329 -21.40 -10.25 -3.44
C LEU A 329 -22.92 -10.05 -3.51
N SER A 330 -23.58 -10.17 -2.40
CA SER A 330 -25.03 -10.06 -2.28
C SER A 330 -25.42 -9.02 -1.24
N MET A 331 -26.52 -8.33 -1.48
CA MET A 331 -27.21 -7.50 -0.52
C MET A 331 -28.43 -8.27 0.00
N ARG A 332 -28.39 -8.70 1.26
CA ARG A 332 -29.32 -9.70 1.79
C ARG A 332 -29.29 -10.97 0.91
N GLN A 333 -30.34 -11.23 0.13
CA GLN A 333 -30.44 -12.38 -0.77
C GLN A 333 -30.38 -11.98 -2.26
N VAL A 334 -30.16 -10.71 -2.55
CA VAL A 334 -30.09 -10.19 -3.91
C VAL A 334 -28.65 -10.18 -4.38
N PRO A 335 -28.27 -10.97 -5.39
CA PRO A 335 -26.92 -10.94 -5.93
C PRO A 335 -26.66 -9.60 -6.65
N LEU A 336 -25.56 -8.94 -6.33
CA LEU A 336 -25.14 -7.67 -6.91
C LEU A 336 -24.11 -7.86 -8.01
N VAL A 337 -23.05 -8.60 -7.69
CA VAL A 337 -21.93 -8.82 -8.60
C VAL A 337 -21.25 -10.15 -8.28
N ARG A 338 -20.77 -10.80 -9.33
CA ARG A 338 -19.91 -11.98 -9.21
C ARG A 338 -18.48 -11.53 -9.40
N LEU A 339 -17.63 -11.78 -8.40
CA LEU A 339 -16.22 -11.47 -8.45
C LEU A 339 -15.49 -12.49 -9.36
N PRO A 340 -14.42 -12.06 -10.04
CA PRO A 340 -13.53 -12.99 -10.74
C PRO A 340 -12.94 -14.00 -9.75
N GLU A 341 -12.51 -15.14 -10.28
CA GLU A 341 -11.78 -16.14 -9.52
C GLU A 341 -10.39 -15.61 -9.19
N LEU A 342 -9.95 -15.83 -7.95
CA LEU A 342 -8.55 -15.61 -7.60
C LEU A 342 -7.79 -16.86 -8.04
N ASP A 343 -6.96 -16.70 -9.08
CA ASP A 343 -6.08 -17.76 -9.56
C ASP A 343 -4.84 -17.83 -8.67
N TRP A 344 -4.74 -18.92 -7.93
CA TRP A 344 -3.56 -19.20 -7.13
C TRP A 344 -2.54 -19.99 -7.96
N PRO A 345 -1.24 -19.63 -7.91
CA PRO A 345 -0.21 -20.36 -8.64
C PRO A 345 -0.22 -21.86 -8.28
N ALA A 346 -0.05 -22.71 -9.29
CA ALA A 346 0.16 -24.14 -9.05
C ALA A 346 1.47 -24.34 -8.25
N ARG A 347 1.48 -25.33 -7.36
CA ARG A 347 2.67 -25.70 -6.58
C ARG A 347 3.79 -26.25 -7.46
#